data_38ce654904a092b3c6adf1f3ba4e05a7
#
_entry.id   38ce654904a092b3c6adf1f3ba4e05a7
#
_cell.length_a   1.000
_cell.length_b   1.000
_cell.length_c   1.000
_cell.angle_alpha   90.00
_cell.angle_beta   90.00
_cell.angle_gamma   90.00
#
_symmetry.space_group_name_H-M   'P 1'
#
loop_
_entity.id
_entity.type
_entity.pdbx_description
1 polymer ?
#
loop_
_entity_poly.entity_id
_entity_poly.type
_entity_poly.pdbx_seq_one_letter_code
_entity_poly.pdbx_strand_id
1 'polypeptide(L)'
;VYKSPATAEATVGLIDILAGHEVKFTQADAGKTFTYTVAEKNDGQPGYTYDDAVRTVTIAIADDGAGTLTATTTVSGGPRGTPVTEYKTGAAPVESAVVPFENSYSATTMPGGAAQVVATKTLTGRPMVDGEFYFGIAYAGETEAIDGTCVTNMNGHVSFGVLHYTTEMLADLVNAGRAIRTDTDAKLAWTINYTAFEYTSPLAAKGITAATPSFGFKVIVVDNGDGTLTATPVYDGIKPLFENVYGAEAVDAALTGTKKLQAAEGLTPADIAGKFTFTVTADEAGAPMPERATATNDAAGNVGFGKIHFTLEDLNRALGVTDDATNKAEADETEADETNADEADADEADADANDESKPAAPTASRSHTFTYTVTESGSAPGVTND
;
A
#
# COMPACT_ATOMS: atom_id res chain seq x y z
N VAL A 1 -4.74 -0.48 36.62
CA VAL A 1 -3.54 -0.78 35.79
C VAL A 1 -3.93 -1.78 34.73
N TYR A 2 -4.06 -1.30 33.55
CA TYR A 2 -4.41 -2.08 32.38
C TYR A 2 -3.28 -3.07 32.04
N LYS A 3 -3.55 -4.37 31.98
CA LYS A 3 -2.52 -5.39 31.72
C LYS A 3 -2.86 -6.43 30.65
N SER A 4 -4.05 -6.40 30.07
CA SER A 4 -4.38 -7.35 28.99
C SER A 4 -5.20 -6.67 27.91
N PRO A 5 -4.87 -6.86 26.64
CA PRO A 5 -5.57 -6.18 25.55
C PRO A 5 -6.92 -6.81 25.19
N ALA A 6 -7.23 -8.03 25.59
CA ALA A 6 -8.39 -8.73 25.05
C ALA A 6 -9.49 -9.03 26.09
N THR A 7 -9.13 -9.35 27.30
CA THR A 7 -10.10 -9.69 28.36
C THR A 7 -9.59 -9.21 29.74
N ALA A 8 -10.43 -8.53 30.48
CA ALA A 8 -10.20 -8.23 31.90
C ALA A 8 -11.17 -9.04 32.73
N GLU A 9 -10.67 -9.94 33.58
CA GLU A 9 -11.45 -10.66 34.56
C GLU A 9 -11.38 -9.90 35.90
N ALA A 10 -12.50 -9.37 36.35
CA ALA A 10 -12.61 -8.73 37.66
C ALA A 10 -13.29 -9.68 38.61
N THR A 11 -12.62 -9.98 39.73
CA THR A 11 -13.16 -10.80 40.80
C THR A 11 -13.47 -9.89 41.98
N VAL A 12 -14.73 -9.82 42.35
CA VAL A 12 -15.19 -9.03 43.51
C VAL A 12 -15.60 -9.94 44.60
N GLY A 13 -15.01 -9.78 45.76
CA GLY A 13 -15.40 -10.54 46.95
C GLY A 13 -16.77 -10.11 47.50
N LEU A 14 -17.58 -11.04 47.94
CA LEU A 14 -18.89 -10.73 48.52
C LEU A 14 -18.78 -9.73 49.68
N ILE A 15 -17.69 -9.78 50.47
CA ILE A 15 -17.39 -8.82 51.53
C ILE A 15 -17.19 -7.41 50.98
N ASP A 16 -16.56 -7.27 49.82
CA ASP A 16 -16.35 -5.97 49.20
C ASP A 16 -17.66 -5.35 48.68
N ILE A 17 -18.57 -6.19 48.18
CA ILE A 17 -19.90 -5.78 47.72
C ILE A 17 -20.74 -5.32 48.92
N LEU A 18 -20.60 -5.99 50.04
CA LEU A 18 -21.30 -5.70 51.28
C LEU A 18 -20.54 -4.69 52.16
N ALA A 19 -19.42 -4.14 51.69
CA ALA A 19 -18.58 -3.22 52.45
C ALA A 19 -19.41 -2.02 52.94
N GLY A 20 -19.49 -1.89 54.28
CA GLY A 20 -20.33 -0.90 54.94
C GLY A 20 -21.68 -1.44 55.47
N HIS A 21 -22.05 -2.69 55.14
CA HIS A 21 -23.22 -3.37 55.70
C HIS A 21 -22.79 -4.68 56.33
N GLU A 22 -22.51 -4.65 57.63
CA GLU A 22 -22.26 -5.91 58.39
C GLU A 22 -23.54 -6.74 58.37
N VAL A 23 -23.57 -7.82 57.56
CA VAL A 23 -24.65 -8.82 57.62
C VAL A 23 -24.27 -9.82 58.67
N LYS A 24 -24.95 -9.75 59.81
CA LYS A 24 -24.78 -10.72 60.93
C LYS A 24 -25.97 -11.66 60.96
N PHE A 25 -25.70 -12.94 60.80
CA PHE A 25 -26.71 -13.97 60.99
C PHE A 25 -26.72 -14.42 62.49
N THR A 26 -27.90 -14.61 63.02
CA THR A 26 -28.14 -15.00 64.39
C THR A 26 -28.92 -16.31 64.49
N GLN A 27 -29.10 -16.85 65.69
CA GLN A 27 -29.94 -18.05 65.96
C GLN A 27 -31.37 -17.88 65.38
N ALA A 28 -31.89 -16.65 65.28
CA ALA A 28 -33.20 -16.36 64.68
C ALA A 28 -33.24 -16.57 63.21
N ASP A 29 -32.09 -16.72 62.56
CA ASP A 29 -31.95 -16.91 61.12
C ASP A 29 -31.71 -18.37 60.70
N ALA A 30 -31.57 -19.26 61.74
CA ALA A 30 -31.40 -20.70 61.52
C ALA A 30 -32.57 -21.25 60.65
N GLY A 31 -32.23 -22.05 59.68
CA GLY A 31 -33.18 -22.64 58.69
C GLY A 31 -33.65 -21.70 57.63
N LYS A 32 -33.21 -20.43 57.60
CA LYS A 32 -33.52 -19.49 56.52
C LYS A 32 -32.49 -19.50 55.41
N THR A 33 -32.94 -19.08 54.23
CA THR A 33 -32.12 -18.84 53.05
C THR A 33 -32.31 -17.39 52.61
N PHE A 34 -31.19 -16.68 52.46
CA PHE A 34 -31.17 -15.30 51.94
C PHE A 34 -30.63 -15.32 50.53
N THR A 35 -31.30 -14.58 49.64
CA THR A 35 -30.93 -14.50 48.22
C THR A 35 -30.65 -13.05 47.85
N TYR A 36 -29.50 -12.83 47.24
CA TYR A 36 -29.05 -11.54 46.76
C TYR A 36 -28.79 -11.66 45.24
N THR A 37 -29.00 -10.57 44.53
CA THR A 37 -28.58 -10.46 43.12
C THR A 37 -27.42 -9.46 43.01
N VAL A 38 -26.40 -9.83 42.24
CA VAL A 38 -25.24 -8.99 41.94
C VAL A 38 -25.14 -8.86 40.47
N ALA A 39 -25.05 -7.63 39.98
CA ALA A 39 -24.85 -7.30 38.58
C ALA A 39 -23.76 -6.24 38.49
N GLU A 40 -22.98 -6.30 37.43
CA GLU A 40 -22.03 -5.25 37.12
C GLU A 40 -22.77 -3.98 36.64
N LYS A 41 -22.30 -2.83 37.10
CA LYS A 41 -22.80 -1.56 36.58
C LYS A 41 -22.05 -1.18 35.31
N ASN A 42 -22.75 -1.15 34.17
CA ASN A 42 -22.20 -0.58 32.96
C ASN A 42 -22.13 0.95 33.11
N ASP A 43 -20.93 1.51 33.22
CA ASP A 43 -20.67 2.94 33.28
C ASP A 43 -20.30 3.56 31.93
N GLY A 44 -20.35 2.77 30.85
CA GLY A 44 -20.17 3.22 29.48
C GLY A 44 -18.71 3.51 29.09
N GLN A 45 -17.75 2.80 29.71
CA GLN A 45 -16.33 2.96 29.31
C GLN A 45 -16.14 2.55 27.86
N PRO A 46 -15.58 3.43 27.00
CA PRO A 46 -15.39 3.13 25.58
C PRO A 46 -14.48 1.93 25.34
N GLY A 47 -14.84 1.09 24.37
CA GLY A 47 -14.11 -0.11 24.02
C GLY A 47 -14.43 -1.34 24.89
N TYR A 48 -15.16 -1.18 26.02
CA TYR A 48 -15.53 -2.29 26.89
C TYR A 48 -16.92 -2.84 26.56
N THR A 49 -16.99 -4.16 26.49
CA THR A 49 -18.25 -4.92 26.56
C THR A 49 -18.36 -5.51 27.93
N TYR A 50 -19.38 -5.10 28.68
CA TYR A 50 -19.58 -5.49 30.07
C TYR A 50 -20.27 -6.85 30.14
N ASP A 51 -19.98 -7.58 31.22
CA ASP A 51 -20.73 -8.77 31.61
C ASP A 51 -22.14 -8.37 32.08
N ASP A 52 -23.15 -8.64 31.26
CA ASP A 52 -24.54 -8.28 31.51
C ASP A 52 -25.30 -9.31 32.39
N ALA A 53 -24.63 -10.41 32.76
CA ALA A 53 -25.26 -11.46 33.51
C ALA A 53 -25.47 -11.08 34.99
N VAL A 54 -26.65 -11.35 35.45
CA VAL A 54 -26.99 -11.21 36.88
C VAL A 54 -26.58 -12.47 37.63
N ARG A 55 -25.75 -12.32 38.65
CA ARG A 55 -25.33 -13.40 39.55
C ARG A 55 -26.30 -13.49 40.70
N THR A 56 -26.65 -14.70 41.10
CA THR A 56 -27.47 -14.96 42.32
C THR A 56 -26.57 -15.54 43.39
N VAL A 57 -26.53 -14.85 44.53
CA VAL A 57 -25.83 -15.31 45.73
C VAL A 57 -26.87 -15.80 46.73
N THR A 58 -26.81 -17.06 47.09
CA THR A 58 -27.70 -17.68 48.07
C THR A 58 -26.92 -18.04 49.34
N ILE A 59 -27.38 -17.59 50.51
CA ILE A 59 -26.78 -17.87 51.79
C ILE A 59 -27.79 -18.67 52.61
N ALA A 60 -27.49 -19.94 52.87
CA ALA A 60 -28.28 -20.81 53.70
C ALA A 60 -27.68 -20.89 55.11
N ILE A 61 -28.50 -20.66 56.15
CA ILE A 61 -28.09 -20.68 57.54
C ILE A 61 -28.58 -21.97 58.22
N ALA A 62 -27.64 -22.70 58.75
CA ALA A 62 -27.94 -23.95 59.54
C ALA A 62 -27.43 -23.83 60.98
N ASP A 63 -28.19 -24.39 61.89
CA ASP A 63 -27.82 -24.59 63.33
C ASP A 63 -27.60 -26.07 63.58
N ASP A 64 -26.48 -26.45 64.18
CA ASP A 64 -26.15 -27.83 64.47
C ASP A 64 -26.81 -28.34 65.81
N GLY A 65 -27.53 -27.44 66.51
CA GLY A 65 -28.12 -27.74 67.79
C GLY A 65 -27.11 -27.88 68.93
N ALA A 66 -25.83 -27.64 68.72
CA ALA A 66 -24.72 -27.70 69.62
C ALA A 66 -24.05 -26.34 69.85
N GLY A 67 -24.68 -25.27 69.41
CA GLY A 67 -24.19 -23.88 69.56
C GLY A 67 -23.39 -23.33 68.39
N THR A 68 -23.37 -24.02 67.21
CA THR A 68 -22.65 -23.57 66.07
C THR A 68 -23.61 -23.24 64.92
N LEU A 69 -23.53 -22.03 64.43
CA LEU A 69 -24.17 -21.65 63.15
C LEU A 69 -23.21 -21.82 61.94
N THR A 70 -23.75 -22.35 60.88
CA THR A 70 -23.05 -22.45 59.60
C THR A 70 -23.79 -21.63 58.53
N ALA A 71 -23.10 -20.77 57.85
CA ALA A 71 -23.62 -20.06 56.67
C ALA A 71 -22.95 -20.64 55.42
N THR A 72 -23.75 -21.25 54.54
CA THR A 72 -23.28 -21.79 53.28
C THR A 72 -23.65 -20.85 52.16
N THR A 73 -22.65 -20.29 51.48
CA THR A 73 -22.83 -19.35 50.35
C THR A 73 -22.65 -20.09 49.04
N THR A 74 -23.63 -19.93 48.15
CA THR A 74 -23.59 -20.46 46.77
C THR A 74 -23.78 -19.33 45.81
N VAL A 75 -22.90 -19.24 44.78
CA VAL A 75 -23.01 -18.27 43.71
C VAL A 75 -23.39 -18.98 42.41
N SER A 76 -24.44 -18.54 41.74
CA SER A 76 -24.90 -19.08 40.46
C SER A 76 -25.02 -18.00 39.38
N GLY A 77 -25.04 -18.42 38.10
CA GLY A 77 -25.12 -17.52 36.95
C GLY A 77 -23.75 -17.01 36.46
N GLY A 78 -22.63 -17.54 36.95
CA GLY A 78 -21.30 -17.19 36.50
C GLY A 78 -20.77 -18.08 35.36
N PRO A 79 -19.76 -17.60 34.58
CA PRO A 79 -19.17 -18.36 33.48
C PRO A 79 -18.37 -19.59 33.92
N ARG A 80 -17.97 -19.67 35.21
CA ARG A 80 -17.16 -20.75 35.76
C ARG A 80 -17.86 -21.37 36.95
N GLY A 81 -18.73 -22.37 36.77
CA GLY A 81 -19.31 -23.18 37.85
C GLY A 81 -19.83 -22.37 39.03
N THR A 82 -20.51 -23.03 39.95
CA THR A 82 -21.06 -22.40 41.13
C THR A 82 -20.10 -22.59 42.32
N PRO A 83 -19.37 -21.54 42.78
CA PRO A 83 -18.55 -21.67 43.97
C PRO A 83 -19.43 -21.80 45.21
N VAL A 84 -19.07 -22.71 46.10
CA VAL A 84 -19.72 -22.93 47.38
C VAL A 84 -18.71 -22.65 48.51
N THR A 85 -19.07 -21.75 49.40
CA THR A 85 -18.22 -21.40 50.54
C THR A 85 -19.00 -21.56 51.85
N GLU A 86 -18.41 -22.22 52.82
CA GLU A 86 -19.00 -22.43 54.15
C GLU A 86 -18.30 -21.56 55.20
N TYR A 87 -19.09 -20.85 55.99
CA TYR A 87 -18.66 -20.06 57.15
C TYR A 87 -19.25 -20.63 58.41
N LYS A 88 -18.43 -20.87 59.45
CA LYS A 88 -18.86 -21.45 60.73
C LYS A 88 -18.54 -20.51 61.90
N THR A 89 -19.45 -20.44 62.88
CA THR A 89 -19.23 -19.66 64.12
C THR A 89 -17.96 -20.15 64.84
N GLY A 90 -17.06 -19.22 65.14
CA GLY A 90 -15.81 -19.53 65.86
C GLY A 90 -14.69 -20.15 65.04
N ALA A 91 -14.92 -20.37 63.73
CA ALA A 91 -13.86 -20.78 62.79
C ALA A 91 -12.99 -19.58 62.38
N ALA A 92 -11.74 -19.85 61.98
CA ALA A 92 -10.91 -18.84 61.37
C ALA A 92 -11.59 -18.30 60.10
N PRO A 93 -11.36 -17.03 59.71
CA PRO A 93 -11.92 -16.48 58.47
C PRO A 93 -11.57 -17.37 57.30
N VAL A 94 -12.56 -17.87 56.60
CA VAL A 94 -12.40 -18.60 55.33
C VAL A 94 -12.34 -17.55 54.21
N GLU A 95 -11.74 -17.90 53.09
CA GLU A 95 -11.74 -17.04 51.89
C GLU A 95 -13.17 -16.63 51.53
N SER A 96 -13.34 -15.37 51.15
CA SER A 96 -14.64 -14.80 50.78
C SER A 96 -15.22 -15.52 49.56
N ALA A 97 -16.53 -15.71 49.54
CA ALA A 97 -17.22 -16.15 48.33
C ALA A 97 -16.96 -15.14 47.18
N VAL A 98 -16.53 -15.65 46.05
CA VAL A 98 -16.15 -14.86 44.88
C VAL A 98 -17.30 -14.82 43.89
N VAL A 99 -17.66 -13.64 43.41
CA VAL A 99 -18.65 -13.42 42.38
C VAL A 99 -17.89 -13.01 41.11
N PRO A 100 -17.74 -13.90 40.08
CA PRO A 100 -16.94 -13.59 38.89
C PRO A 100 -17.74 -12.76 37.89
N PHE A 101 -17.08 -11.77 37.31
CA PHE A 101 -17.54 -11.00 36.16
C PHE A 101 -16.42 -10.99 35.10
N GLU A 102 -16.78 -11.04 33.84
CA GLU A 102 -15.84 -11.07 32.71
C GLU A 102 -16.22 -10.00 31.67
N ASN A 103 -15.36 -9.01 31.53
CA ASN A 103 -15.50 -7.96 30.51
C ASN A 103 -14.51 -8.18 29.37
N SER A 104 -14.89 -7.82 28.16
CA SER A 104 -13.98 -7.78 27.03
C SER A 104 -13.68 -6.34 26.63
N TYR A 105 -12.47 -6.12 26.09
CA TYR A 105 -12.06 -4.85 25.54
C TYR A 105 -11.66 -5.03 24.08
N SER A 106 -12.14 -4.12 23.21
CA SER A 106 -11.76 -4.04 21.81
C SER A 106 -11.54 -2.60 21.39
N ALA A 107 -10.60 -2.40 20.45
CA ALA A 107 -10.33 -1.12 19.86
C ALA A 107 -10.11 -1.26 18.35
N THR A 108 -10.41 -0.20 17.60
CA THR A 108 -10.31 -0.18 16.14
C THR A 108 -9.79 1.16 15.64
N THR A 109 -9.16 1.16 14.44
CA THR A 109 -8.77 2.39 13.74
C THR A 109 -9.95 3.09 13.05
N MET A 110 -11.15 2.54 13.09
CA MET A 110 -12.35 3.13 12.52
C MET A 110 -13.16 3.91 13.59
N PRO A 111 -13.66 5.15 13.29
CA PRO A 111 -13.35 5.97 12.13
C PRO A 111 -12.09 6.83 12.33
N GLY A 112 -11.34 7.10 11.25
CA GLY A 112 -10.33 8.15 11.21
C GLY A 112 -8.92 7.83 11.74
N GLY A 113 -8.70 6.67 12.36
CA GLY A 113 -7.39 6.28 12.91
C GLY A 113 -6.54 5.38 11.99
N ALA A 114 -6.96 5.15 10.74
CA ALA A 114 -6.29 4.22 9.81
C ALA A 114 -5.03 4.82 9.19
N ALA A 115 -4.06 3.96 8.84
CA ALA A 115 -2.83 4.39 8.18
C ALA A 115 -3.05 4.57 6.68
N GLN A 116 -2.93 5.79 6.18
CA GLN A 116 -2.94 6.08 4.75
C GLN A 116 -1.52 5.94 4.17
N VAL A 117 -1.36 5.13 3.12
CA VAL A 117 -0.08 4.89 2.46
C VAL A 117 -0.13 5.45 1.05
N VAL A 118 0.78 6.38 0.75
CA VAL A 118 0.90 7.01 -0.57
C VAL A 118 2.36 7.02 -1.01
N ALA A 119 2.58 6.98 -2.34
CA ALA A 119 3.90 7.07 -2.94
C ALA A 119 3.83 7.90 -4.23
N THR A 120 5.00 8.33 -4.72
CA THR A 120 5.17 8.95 -6.02
C THR A 120 5.62 7.90 -7.04
N LYS A 121 5.14 7.98 -8.29
CA LYS A 121 5.63 7.22 -9.44
C LYS A 121 6.25 8.14 -10.46
N THR A 122 7.46 7.80 -10.93
CA THR A 122 8.13 8.51 -12.01
C THR A 122 8.54 7.56 -13.14
N LEU A 123 8.54 8.07 -14.36
CA LEU A 123 9.06 7.38 -15.54
C LEU A 123 9.91 8.37 -16.33
N THR A 124 11.17 8.01 -16.61
CA THR A 124 12.04 8.76 -17.53
C THR A 124 12.07 8.12 -18.90
N GLY A 125 12.48 8.86 -19.93
CA GLY A 125 12.61 8.39 -21.32
C GLY A 125 11.33 8.51 -22.15
N ARG A 126 10.14 8.57 -21.56
CA ARG A 126 8.88 8.92 -22.21
C ARG A 126 7.82 9.35 -21.19
N PRO A 127 6.76 10.03 -21.63
CA PRO A 127 5.62 10.31 -20.76
C PRO A 127 4.99 9.03 -20.20
N MET A 128 4.59 9.10 -18.95
CA MET A 128 3.86 8.06 -18.25
C MET A 128 2.36 8.12 -18.60
N VAL A 129 1.69 6.98 -18.54
CA VAL A 129 0.24 6.87 -18.73
C VAL A 129 -0.40 6.41 -17.41
N ASP A 130 -1.55 6.99 -17.08
CA ASP A 130 -2.33 6.57 -15.92
C ASP A 130 -2.81 5.12 -16.07
N GLY A 131 -2.72 4.35 -14.99
CA GLY A 131 -3.07 2.93 -14.98
C GLY A 131 -2.03 2.01 -15.63
N GLU A 132 -0.84 2.53 -16.00
CA GLU A 132 0.18 1.73 -16.68
C GLU A 132 0.94 0.78 -15.76
N PHE A 133 1.15 1.18 -14.52
CA PHE A 133 1.95 0.47 -13.53
C PHE A 133 1.06 -0.04 -12.38
N TYR A 134 1.38 -1.23 -11.90
CA TYR A 134 0.64 -1.91 -10.83
C TYR A 134 1.51 -2.04 -9.58
N PHE A 135 0.90 -1.85 -8.42
CA PHE A 135 1.59 -1.85 -7.13
C PHE A 135 0.81 -2.64 -6.09
N GLY A 136 1.50 -3.08 -5.05
CA GLY A 136 0.91 -3.76 -3.91
C GLY A 136 1.70 -3.51 -2.64
N ILE A 137 1.10 -3.82 -1.50
CA ILE A 137 1.77 -3.86 -0.19
C ILE A 137 1.79 -5.30 0.30
N ALA A 138 2.94 -5.77 0.75
CA ALA A 138 3.12 -7.05 1.43
C ALA A 138 3.67 -6.85 2.84
N TYR A 139 3.53 -7.85 3.71
CA TYR A 139 4.32 -7.88 4.95
C TYR A 139 5.80 -8.03 4.61
N ALA A 140 6.67 -7.41 5.42
CA ALA A 140 8.11 -7.45 5.17
C ALA A 140 8.64 -8.89 5.09
N GLY A 141 9.34 -9.21 3.99
CA GLY A 141 9.87 -10.54 3.70
C GLY A 141 8.88 -11.46 2.96
N GLU A 142 7.66 -11.02 2.71
CA GLU A 142 6.67 -11.71 1.88
C GLU A 142 6.58 -11.07 0.49
N THR A 143 6.06 -11.82 -0.49
CA THR A 143 5.94 -11.38 -1.88
C THR A 143 4.49 -11.26 -2.35
N GLU A 144 3.55 -11.77 -1.57
CA GLU A 144 2.13 -11.71 -1.86
C GLU A 144 1.53 -10.41 -1.32
N ALA A 145 0.79 -9.71 -2.16
CA ALA A 145 0.13 -8.48 -1.73
C ALA A 145 -1.01 -8.78 -0.74
N ILE A 146 -1.16 -7.89 0.22
CA ILE A 146 -2.30 -7.90 1.14
C ILE A 146 -3.55 -7.52 0.33
N ASP A 147 -4.64 -8.24 0.55
CA ASP A 147 -5.92 -7.99 -0.10
C ASP A 147 -6.35 -6.52 0.03
N GLY A 148 -6.86 -5.98 -1.07
CA GLY A 148 -7.29 -4.57 -1.13
C GLY A 148 -6.16 -3.54 -1.26
N THR A 149 -4.87 -3.95 -1.34
CA THR A 149 -3.74 -3.02 -1.52
C THR A 149 -3.23 -2.93 -2.96
N CYS A 150 -3.79 -3.71 -3.89
CA CYS A 150 -3.40 -3.65 -5.30
C CYS A 150 -4.00 -2.41 -5.98
N VAL A 151 -3.12 -1.55 -6.52
CA VAL A 151 -3.50 -0.27 -7.11
C VAL A 151 -2.67 0.05 -8.35
N THR A 152 -3.07 1.09 -9.08
CA THR A 152 -2.32 1.62 -10.24
C THR A 152 -1.87 3.06 -10.00
N ASN A 153 -0.93 3.55 -10.83
CA ASN A 153 -0.57 4.96 -10.82
C ASN A 153 -1.68 5.84 -11.42
N MET A 154 -1.83 7.04 -10.85
CA MET A 154 -2.69 8.10 -11.37
C MET A 154 -2.03 9.46 -11.17
N ASN A 155 -1.85 10.25 -12.24
CA ASN A 155 -1.19 11.56 -12.20
C ASN A 155 0.17 11.55 -11.47
N GLY A 156 0.97 10.48 -11.61
CA GLY A 156 2.25 10.34 -10.92
C GLY A 156 2.15 9.95 -9.45
N HIS A 157 0.96 9.67 -8.94
CA HIS A 157 0.74 9.21 -7.57
C HIS A 157 0.35 7.73 -7.51
N VAL A 158 0.67 7.09 -6.40
CA VAL A 158 0.23 5.74 -6.03
C VAL A 158 -0.43 5.82 -4.67
N SER A 159 -1.74 5.62 -4.61
CA SER A 159 -2.50 5.62 -3.36
C SER A 159 -2.96 4.19 -3.05
N PHE A 160 -2.38 3.59 -2.01
CA PHE A 160 -2.68 2.21 -1.60
C PHE A 160 -3.95 2.08 -0.75
N GLY A 161 -4.69 3.20 -0.58
CA GLY A 161 -5.81 3.23 0.34
C GLY A 161 -5.36 3.31 1.80
N VAL A 162 -6.16 2.76 2.69
CA VAL A 162 -5.92 2.82 4.14
C VAL A 162 -5.77 1.43 4.74
N LEU A 163 -4.82 1.27 5.63
CA LEU A 163 -4.64 0.04 6.41
C LEU A 163 -5.41 0.18 7.73
N HIS A 164 -6.39 -0.69 7.92
CA HIS A 164 -7.22 -0.76 9.13
C HIS A 164 -6.72 -1.82 10.08
N TYR A 165 -6.91 -1.58 11.37
CA TYR A 165 -6.53 -2.51 12.43
C TYR A 165 -7.61 -2.60 13.50
N THR A 166 -7.74 -3.78 14.07
CA THR A 166 -8.46 -4.04 15.31
C THR A 166 -7.52 -4.71 16.31
N THR A 167 -7.85 -4.68 17.59
CA THR A 167 -7.07 -5.40 18.62
C THR A 167 -6.97 -6.90 18.35
N GLU A 168 -8.00 -7.50 17.76
CA GLU A 168 -8.01 -8.91 17.35
C GLU A 168 -7.01 -9.16 16.22
N MET A 169 -7.10 -8.37 15.14
CA MET A 169 -6.13 -8.44 14.02
C MET A 169 -4.69 -8.28 14.50
N LEU A 170 -4.44 -7.34 15.41
CA LEU A 170 -3.09 -7.11 15.97
C LEU A 170 -2.60 -8.31 16.76
N ALA A 171 -3.47 -8.98 17.52
CA ALA A 171 -3.13 -10.22 18.22
C ALA A 171 -2.76 -11.34 17.23
N ASP A 172 -3.52 -11.49 16.15
CA ASP A 172 -3.24 -12.48 15.11
C ASP A 172 -1.92 -12.17 14.37
N LEU A 173 -1.64 -10.90 14.05
CA LEU A 173 -0.37 -10.48 13.46
C LEU A 173 0.82 -10.76 14.37
N VAL A 174 0.69 -10.57 15.69
CA VAL A 174 1.73 -10.94 16.66
C VAL A 174 1.94 -12.45 16.69
N ASN A 175 0.87 -13.23 16.72
CA ASN A 175 0.93 -14.69 16.71
C ASN A 175 1.57 -15.24 15.42
N ALA A 176 1.33 -14.57 14.29
CA ALA A 176 1.93 -14.88 12.98
C ALA A 176 3.39 -14.38 12.85
N GLY A 177 3.93 -13.65 13.82
CA GLY A 177 5.26 -13.04 13.76
C GLY A 177 5.38 -11.84 12.81
N ARG A 178 4.25 -11.28 12.36
CA ARG A 178 4.18 -10.13 11.44
C ARG A 178 4.14 -8.78 12.17
N ALA A 179 3.76 -8.77 13.44
CA ALA A 179 3.77 -7.59 14.29
C ALA A 179 4.61 -7.81 15.53
N ILE A 180 5.25 -6.75 16.01
CA ILE A 180 6.01 -6.72 17.26
C ILE A 180 5.30 -5.76 18.21
N ARG A 181 5.06 -6.23 19.44
CA ARG A 181 4.53 -5.37 20.48
C ARG A 181 5.64 -4.42 20.97
N THR A 182 5.37 -3.13 20.94
CA THR A 182 6.33 -2.06 21.25
C THR A 182 5.75 -1.08 22.27
N ASP A 183 5.17 -1.62 23.35
CA ASP A 183 4.50 -0.86 24.41
C ASP A 183 5.42 0.24 24.97
N THR A 184 4.82 1.37 25.29
CA THR A 184 5.41 2.40 26.14
C THR A 184 4.85 2.28 27.57
N ASP A 185 5.45 2.98 28.54
CA ASP A 185 4.99 2.97 29.93
C ASP A 185 3.52 3.43 30.09
N ALA A 186 2.98 4.13 29.09
CA ALA A 186 1.66 4.74 29.14
C ALA A 186 0.64 4.10 28.19
N LYS A 187 1.08 3.45 27.08
CA LYS A 187 0.19 2.98 26.00
C LYS A 187 0.65 1.67 25.40
N LEU A 188 -0.33 0.85 24.99
CA LEU A 188 -0.06 -0.31 24.16
C LEU A 188 0.24 0.15 22.74
N ALA A 189 1.26 -0.45 22.14
CA ALA A 189 1.64 -0.15 20.77
C ALA A 189 2.15 -1.40 20.05
N TRP A 190 2.00 -1.40 18.73
CA TRP A 190 2.49 -2.44 17.82
C TRP A 190 3.23 -1.81 16.67
N THR A 191 4.27 -2.49 16.22
CA THR A 191 4.99 -2.14 14.99
C THR A 191 4.85 -3.27 13.99
N ILE A 192 4.37 -2.95 12.81
CA ILE A 192 4.22 -3.87 11.68
C ILE A 192 5.11 -3.37 10.54
N ASN A 193 5.96 -4.23 10.00
CA ASN A 193 6.83 -3.87 8.89
C ASN A 193 6.24 -4.34 7.57
N TYR A 194 6.29 -3.46 6.56
CA TYR A 194 5.73 -3.66 5.23
C TYR A 194 6.76 -3.38 4.14
N THR A 195 6.49 -3.93 2.96
CA THR A 195 7.14 -3.58 1.71
C THR A 195 6.07 -3.16 0.71
N ALA A 196 6.15 -1.93 0.21
CA ALA A 196 5.42 -1.52 -0.97
C ALA A 196 6.25 -1.88 -2.20
N PHE A 197 5.65 -2.45 -3.23
CA PHE A 197 6.36 -2.94 -4.41
C PHE A 197 5.58 -2.71 -5.70
N GLU A 198 6.32 -2.66 -6.82
CA GLU A 198 5.79 -2.60 -8.17
C GLU A 198 5.84 -3.98 -8.81
N TYR A 199 4.81 -4.36 -9.57
CA TYR A 199 4.79 -5.58 -10.37
C TYR A 199 5.66 -5.37 -11.62
N THR A 200 6.89 -5.87 -11.60
CA THR A 200 7.90 -5.61 -12.66
C THR A 200 7.90 -6.61 -13.79
N SER A 201 7.24 -7.76 -13.65
CA SER A 201 7.26 -8.86 -14.64
C SER A 201 6.90 -8.42 -16.07
N PRO A 202 5.90 -7.56 -16.32
CA PRO A 202 5.54 -7.15 -17.68
C PRO A 202 6.39 -6.00 -18.24
N LEU A 203 7.24 -5.35 -17.44
CA LEU A 203 7.90 -4.10 -17.80
C LEU A 203 9.03 -4.28 -18.82
N ALA A 204 9.83 -5.32 -18.69
CA ALA A 204 10.97 -5.58 -19.57
C ALA A 204 10.53 -5.75 -21.05
N ALA A 205 9.39 -6.41 -21.30
CA ALA A 205 8.83 -6.57 -22.64
C ALA A 205 8.37 -5.25 -23.27
N LYS A 206 8.20 -4.20 -22.45
CA LYS A 206 7.82 -2.85 -22.88
C LYS A 206 9.01 -1.88 -22.94
N GLY A 207 10.24 -2.38 -22.80
CA GLY A 207 11.45 -1.55 -22.76
C GLY A 207 11.59 -0.73 -21.47
N ILE A 208 10.96 -1.15 -20.36
CA ILE A 208 10.97 -0.44 -19.09
C ILE A 208 11.81 -1.22 -18.08
N THR A 209 12.71 -0.50 -17.41
CA THR A 209 13.50 -1.00 -16.30
C THR A 209 13.05 -0.30 -15.02
N ALA A 210 12.68 -1.06 -14.00
CA ALA A 210 12.37 -0.53 -12.69
C ALA A 210 13.69 -0.23 -11.94
N ALA A 211 13.96 1.04 -11.70
CA ALA A 211 15.15 1.48 -10.96
C ALA A 211 14.91 1.38 -9.44
N THR A 212 13.70 1.72 -8.98
CA THR A 212 13.27 1.60 -7.59
C THR A 212 11.97 0.79 -7.54
N PRO A 213 12.06 -0.57 -7.58
CA PRO A 213 10.87 -1.42 -7.68
C PRO A 213 10.12 -1.58 -6.35
N SER A 214 10.72 -1.22 -5.22
CA SER A 214 10.11 -1.38 -3.90
C SER A 214 10.76 -0.48 -2.85
N PHE A 215 10.02 -0.21 -1.77
CA PHE A 215 10.55 0.41 -0.56
C PHE A 215 9.90 -0.19 0.69
N GLY A 216 10.68 -0.23 1.78
CA GLY A 216 10.21 -0.67 3.09
C GLY A 216 9.62 0.49 3.90
N PHE A 217 8.60 0.23 4.69
CA PHE A 217 8.06 1.14 5.68
C PHE A 217 7.49 0.35 6.86
N LYS A 218 7.17 1.02 7.94
CA LYS A 218 6.48 0.41 9.07
C LYS A 218 5.23 1.20 9.43
N VAL A 219 4.25 0.52 10.01
CA VAL A 219 3.09 1.17 10.63
C VAL A 219 3.20 0.98 12.14
N ILE A 220 3.11 2.08 12.87
CA ILE A 220 3.01 2.07 14.33
C ILE A 220 1.54 2.24 14.67
N VAL A 221 0.96 1.25 15.35
CA VAL A 221 -0.41 1.28 15.84
C VAL A 221 -0.41 1.49 17.34
N VAL A 222 -1.15 2.47 17.83
CA VAL A 222 -1.23 2.84 19.25
C VAL A 222 -2.66 2.71 19.72
N ASP A 223 -2.86 2.04 20.86
CA ASP A 223 -4.16 2.01 21.56
C ASP A 223 -4.33 3.30 22.38
N ASN A 224 -5.41 4.03 22.09
CA ASN A 224 -5.72 5.28 22.78
C ASN A 224 -6.37 5.05 24.17
N GLY A 225 -6.80 3.80 24.45
CA GLY A 225 -7.43 3.43 25.72
C GLY A 225 -8.91 3.82 25.82
N ASP A 226 -9.51 4.17 24.71
CA ASP A 226 -10.89 4.64 24.60
C ASP A 226 -11.70 3.86 23.53
N GLY A 227 -11.24 2.66 23.17
CA GLY A 227 -11.85 1.85 22.11
C GLY A 227 -11.37 2.26 20.71
N THR A 228 -10.45 3.22 20.59
CA THR A 228 -9.87 3.62 19.32
C THR A 228 -8.38 3.29 19.21
N LEU A 229 -7.94 3.01 17.98
CA LEU A 229 -6.55 2.85 17.61
C LEU A 229 -6.13 3.99 16.67
N THR A 230 -4.87 4.41 16.76
CA THR A 230 -4.24 5.31 15.80
C THR A 230 -3.10 4.58 15.10
N ALA A 231 -3.15 4.49 13.77
CA ALA A 231 -2.13 3.85 12.95
C ALA A 231 -1.40 4.92 12.11
N THR A 232 -0.06 4.95 12.21
CA THR A 232 0.79 5.95 11.56
C THR A 232 1.85 5.27 10.71
N PRO A 233 1.93 5.52 9.38
CA PRO A 233 3.01 5.04 8.54
C PRO A 233 4.30 5.82 8.84
N VAL A 234 5.43 5.11 8.91
CA VAL A 234 6.76 5.67 9.18
C VAL A 234 7.76 5.12 8.17
N TYR A 235 8.46 6.00 7.49
CA TYR A 235 9.36 5.66 6.38
C TYR A 235 10.85 5.68 6.77
N ASP A 236 11.21 6.08 7.99
CA ASP A 236 12.59 6.11 8.52
C ASP A 236 13.61 6.80 7.59
N GLY A 237 13.21 7.89 6.94
CA GLY A 237 14.03 8.62 5.97
C GLY A 237 14.03 8.05 4.56
N ILE A 238 13.31 6.96 4.30
CA ILE A 238 13.09 6.44 2.96
C ILE A 238 12.04 7.30 2.26
N LYS A 239 12.33 7.71 1.02
CA LYS A 239 11.35 8.41 0.18
C LYS A 239 10.39 7.37 -0.42
N PRO A 240 9.06 7.51 -0.25
CA PRO A 240 8.08 6.62 -0.87
C PRO A 240 7.97 6.93 -2.36
N LEU A 241 8.86 6.34 -3.16
CA LEU A 241 9.03 6.62 -4.58
C LEU A 241 9.28 5.33 -5.36
N PHE A 242 8.62 5.21 -6.50
CA PHE A 242 8.90 4.20 -7.53
C PHE A 242 9.45 4.89 -8.77
N GLU A 243 10.63 4.50 -9.23
CA GLU A 243 11.29 5.07 -10.39
C GLU A 243 11.47 4.02 -11.48
N ASN A 244 11.03 4.34 -12.69
CA ASN A 244 11.26 3.52 -13.87
C ASN A 244 11.95 4.33 -14.97
N VAL A 245 12.70 3.60 -15.82
CA VAL A 245 13.37 4.15 -17.00
C VAL A 245 12.86 3.41 -18.23
N TYR A 246 12.33 4.13 -19.20
CA TYR A 246 12.01 3.60 -20.50
C TYR A 246 13.22 3.75 -21.42
N GLY A 247 13.57 2.69 -22.14
CA GLY A 247 14.60 2.67 -23.19
C GLY A 247 14.07 2.02 -24.45
N ALA A 248 14.55 2.46 -25.59
CA ALA A 248 14.34 1.82 -26.87
C ALA A 248 15.68 1.67 -27.57
N GLU A 249 15.88 0.55 -28.26
CA GLU A 249 17.06 0.36 -29.07
C GLU A 249 17.03 1.31 -30.28
N ALA A 250 18.20 1.80 -30.65
CA ALA A 250 18.37 2.63 -31.84
C ALA A 250 18.12 1.84 -33.11
N VAL A 251 17.70 2.52 -34.16
CA VAL A 251 17.48 1.92 -35.49
C VAL A 251 18.24 2.68 -36.57
N ASP A 252 18.81 1.92 -37.50
CA ASP A 252 19.54 2.46 -38.66
C ASP A 252 18.66 2.46 -39.90
N ALA A 253 18.69 3.56 -40.64
CA ALA A 253 18.12 3.66 -42.01
C ALA A 253 19.23 3.97 -43.00
N ALA A 254 19.41 3.15 -44.03
CA ALA A 254 20.39 3.42 -45.08
C ALA A 254 19.83 4.45 -46.08
N LEU A 255 20.64 5.47 -46.40
CA LEU A 255 20.31 6.47 -47.42
C LEU A 255 21.21 6.29 -48.64
N THR A 256 20.60 6.02 -49.77
CA THR A 256 21.30 5.84 -51.09
C THR A 256 20.58 6.58 -52.18
N GLY A 257 21.30 6.95 -53.20
CA GLY A 257 20.76 7.57 -54.41
C GLY A 257 21.34 6.92 -55.67
N THR A 258 20.78 7.26 -56.82
CA THR A 258 21.31 6.82 -58.11
C THR A 258 21.33 8.00 -59.09
N LYS A 259 22.52 8.32 -59.60
CA LYS A 259 22.68 9.26 -60.72
C LYS A 259 22.57 8.51 -62.06
N LYS A 260 21.64 8.92 -62.90
CA LYS A 260 21.54 8.41 -64.28
C LYS A 260 21.88 9.52 -65.20
N LEU A 261 22.69 9.17 -66.21
CA LEU A 261 22.97 10.04 -67.35
C LEU A 261 22.13 9.59 -68.53
N GLN A 262 21.29 10.46 -69.01
CA GLN A 262 20.50 10.19 -70.19
C GLN A 262 21.28 10.74 -71.44
N ALA A 263 21.71 9.85 -72.29
CA ALA A 263 22.39 10.23 -73.55
C ALA A 263 21.39 10.37 -74.69
N ALA A 264 21.68 11.26 -75.67
CA ALA A 264 20.91 11.30 -76.88
C ALA A 264 21.09 10.02 -77.72
N GLU A 265 20.11 9.70 -78.55
CA GLU A 265 20.09 8.46 -79.31
C GLU A 265 21.40 8.35 -80.19
N GLY A 266 22.04 7.15 -80.06
CA GLY A 266 23.28 6.85 -80.75
C GLY A 266 24.57 7.32 -80.10
N LEU A 267 24.50 7.94 -78.89
CA LEU A 267 25.68 8.37 -78.12
C LEU A 267 25.92 7.41 -76.89
N THR A 268 27.20 7.12 -76.64
CA THR A 268 27.59 6.40 -75.44
C THR A 268 27.73 7.41 -74.28
N PRO A 269 27.12 7.19 -73.16
CA PRO A 269 27.27 8.05 -71.98
C PRO A 269 28.74 8.19 -71.61
N ALA A 270 29.19 9.39 -71.28
CA ALA A 270 30.53 9.65 -70.74
C ALA A 270 30.68 9.01 -69.34
N ASP A 271 31.94 8.69 -68.97
CA ASP A 271 32.25 8.32 -67.60
C ASP A 271 31.99 9.50 -66.69
N ILE A 272 31.08 9.30 -65.74
CA ILE A 272 30.63 10.31 -64.77
C ILE A 272 31.14 10.03 -63.34
N ALA A 273 31.96 8.99 -63.14
CA ALA A 273 32.44 8.61 -61.80
C ALA A 273 33.05 9.83 -61.11
N GLY A 274 32.51 10.14 -59.94
CA GLY A 274 32.98 11.20 -59.04
C GLY A 274 32.77 12.64 -59.56
N LYS A 275 31.99 12.85 -60.65
CA LYS A 275 31.79 14.19 -61.20
C LYS A 275 30.61 14.95 -60.62
N PHE A 276 29.70 14.26 -59.97
CA PHE A 276 28.53 14.87 -59.37
C PHE A 276 28.60 14.63 -57.85
N THR A 277 28.37 15.70 -57.13
CA THR A 277 28.37 15.71 -55.66
C THR A 277 26.94 15.92 -55.17
N PHE A 278 26.52 15.11 -54.23
CA PHE A 278 25.20 15.15 -53.61
C PHE A 278 25.34 15.52 -52.17
N THR A 279 24.56 16.49 -51.72
CA THR A 279 24.56 16.97 -50.33
C THR A 279 23.19 16.75 -49.71
N VAL A 280 23.16 16.09 -48.57
CA VAL A 280 21.96 15.90 -47.72
C VAL A 280 21.91 17.01 -46.70
N THR A 281 20.76 17.65 -46.59
CA THR A 281 20.44 18.60 -45.53
C THR A 281 19.16 18.15 -44.84
N ALA A 282 19.10 18.25 -43.51
CA ALA A 282 17.86 18.04 -42.78
C ALA A 282 17.03 19.33 -42.82
N ASP A 283 15.71 19.19 -42.94
CA ASP A 283 14.78 20.32 -42.96
C ASP A 283 14.55 20.91 -41.57
N GLU A 284 14.81 20.12 -40.53
CA GLU A 284 14.72 20.57 -39.12
C GLU A 284 16.08 20.52 -38.40
N ALA A 285 16.29 21.47 -37.51
CA ALA A 285 17.51 21.56 -36.72
C ALA A 285 17.61 20.39 -35.72
N GLY A 286 18.77 19.75 -35.70
CA GLY A 286 19.04 18.65 -34.78
C GLY A 286 18.54 17.28 -35.23
N ALA A 287 17.97 17.14 -36.45
CA ALA A 287 17.65 15.83 -37.01
C ALA A 287 18.93 14.98 -37.18
N PRO A 288 18.90 13.66 -36.92
CA PRO A 288 20.03 12.78 -37.15
C PRO A 288 20.48 12.84 -38.61
N MET A 289 21.79 12.93 -38.84
CA MET A 289 22.36 13.03 -40.21
C MET A 289 22.96 11.69 -40.64
N PRO A 290 23.04 11.40 -41.96
CA PRO A 290 23.73 10.21 -42.42
C PRO A 290 25.23 10.30 -42.15
N GLU A 291 25.91 9.15 -42.09
CA GLU A 291 27.37 9.04 -41.89
C GLU A 291 28.18 9.99 -42.79
N ARG A 292 27.67 10.24 -43.97
CA ARG A 292 28.22 11.21 -44.96
C ARG A 292 27.11 12.14 -45.40
N ALA A 293 27.16 13.37 -44.96
CA ALA A 293 26.24 14.39 -45.45
C ALA A 293 26.51 14.76 -46.92
N THR A 294 27.71 14.44 -47.45
CA THR A 294 28.10 14.68 -48.86
C THR A 294 28.69 13.40 -49.43
N ALA A 295 28.28 13.03 -50.64
CA ALA A 295 28.77 11.86 -51.36
C ALA A 295 28.86 12.15 -52.85
N THR A 296 29.74 11.45 -53.58
CA THR A 296 29.85 11.47 -55.03
C THR A 296 29.35 10.18 -55.64
N ASN A 297 28.88 10.22 -56.88
CA ASN A 297 28.51 9.01 -57.58
C ASN A 297 29.73 8.16 -58.00
N ASP A 298 29.56 6.85 -58.02
CA ASP A 298 30.51 5.90 -58.59
C ASP A 298 30.34 5.82 -60.15
N ALA A 299 31.12 4.94 -60.79
CA ALA A 299 31.04 4.70 -62.21
C ALA A 299 29.70 4.10 -62.65
N ALA A 300 28.98 3.41 -61.79
CA ALA A 300 27.64 2.87 -62.05
C ALA A 300 26.53 3.89 -61.75
N GLY A 301 26.89 5.06 -61.23
CA GLY A 301 25.97 6.10 -60.81
C GLY A 301 25.45 5.98 -59.40
N ASN A 302 25.91 5.01 -58.61
CA ASN A 302 25.44 4.85 -57.22
C ASN A 302 26.01 5.95 -56.34
N VAL A 303 25.19 6.45 -55.45
CA VAL A 303 25.51 7.45 -54.40
C VAL A 303 25.15 6.88 -53.05
N GLY A 304 26.16 6.72 -52.18
CA GLY A 304 25.93 6.13 -50.84
C GLY A 304 26.26 7.15 -49.74
N PHE A 305 25.28 7.51 -48.95
CA PHE A 305 25.43 8.41 -47.81
C PHE A 305 25.72 7.68 -46.50
N GLY A 306 25.62 6.32 -46.52
CA GLY A 306 25.71 5.51 -45.33
C GLY A 306 24.40 5.40 -44.59
N LYS A 307 24.47 5.19 -43.29
CA LYS A 307 23.30 5.04 -42.42
C LYS A 307 22.99 6.34 -41.71
N ILE A 308 21.72 6.54 -41.42
CA ILE A 308 21.23 7.50 -40.45
C ILE A 308 20.86 6.69 -39.21
N HIS A 309 21.43 7.03 -38.05
CA HIS A 309 21.23 6.38 -36.77
C HIS A 309 20.19 7.16 -35.99
N PHE A 310 19.02 6.56 -35.72
CA PHE A 310 17.92 7.16 -34.94
C PHE A 310 17.86 6.60 -33.54
N THR A 311 17.87 7.46 -32.54
CA THR A 311 17.83 7.11 -31.14
C THR A 311 16.51 7.55 -30.48
N LEU A 312 16.24 7.03 -29.30
CA LEU A 312 15.13 7.51 -28.44
C LEU A 312 15.30 9.00 -28.10
N GLU A 313 16.54 9.46 -27.90
CA GLU A 313 16.84 10.86 -27.61
C GLU A 313 16.46 11.77 -28.77
N ASP A 314 16.74 11.34 -30.03
CA ASP A 314 16.33 12.08 -31.22
C ASP A 314 14.82 12.22 -31.32
N LEU A 315 14.09 11.14 -31.05
CA LEU A 315 12.63 11.16 -31.03
C LEU A 315 12.10 12.08 -29.94
N ASN A 316 12.65 11.98 -28.71
CA ASN A 316 12.25 12.83 -27.59
C ASN A 316 12.50 14.31 -27.88
N ARG A 317 13.67 14.65 -28.45
CA ARG A 317 14.01 16.02 -28.86
C ARG A 317 13.02 16.55 -29.89
N ALA A 318 12.73 15.77 -30.91
CA ALA A 318 11.80 16.15 -31.99
C ALA A 318 10.37 16.36 -31.49
N LEU A 319 9.95 15.61 -30.47
CA LEU A 319 8.65 15.74 -29.82
C LEU A 319 8.61 16.76 -28.67
N GLY A 320 9.74 17.42 -28.36
CA GLY A 320 9.81 18.37 -27.25
C GLY A 320 9.65 17.74 -25.86
N VAL A 321 9.93 16.44 -25.74
CA VAL A 321 9.89 15.72 -24.46
C VAL A 321 11.19 16.01 -23.71
N THR A 322 11.10 16.72 -22.59
CA THR A 322 12.21 16.93 -21.65
C THR A 322 12.05 15.97 -20.47
N ASP A 323 13.15 15.59 -19.84
CA ASP A 323 13.11 14.72 -18.64
C ASP A 323 12.28 15.34 -17.49
N ASP A 324 12.16 16.66 -17.48
CA ASP A 324 11.36 17.42 -16.49
C ASP A 324 9.85 17.33 -16.80
N ALA A 325 9.45 17.20 -18.07
CA ALA A 325 8.04 17.05 -18.47
C ALA A 325 7.48 15.64 -18.16
N THR A 326 8.33 14.64 -17.94
CA THR A 326 7.92 13.28 -17.61
C THR A 326 7.53 13.12 -16.12
N ASN A 327 7.88 14.08 -15.27
CA ASN A 327 7.79 14.00 -13.82
C ASN A 327 6.90 15.06 -13.16
N LYS A 328 6.17 15.86 -13.94
CA LYS A 328 5.34 16.92 -13.35
C LYS A 328 4.03 16.39 -12.73
N ALA A 329 4.16 15.67 -11.59
CA ALA A 329 3.22 15.85 -10.52
C ALA A 329 3.74 17.05 -9.71
N GLU A 330 3.24 18.25 -9.96
CA GLU A 330 3.52 19.39 -9.10
C GLU A 330 3.06 18.98 -7.69
N ALA A 331 4.02 18.95 -6.76
CA ALA A 331 3.71 18.93 -5.37
C ALA A 331 3.04 20.28 -5.05
N ASP A 332 1.73 20.35 -5.24
CA ASP A 332 0.91 21.39 -4.67
C ASP A 332 0.77 21.06 -3.17
N GLU A 333 1.71 21.59 -2.38
CA GLU A 333 1.55 21.68 -0.94
C GLU A 333 0.44 22.70 -0.65
N THR A 334 -0.80 22.35 -0.93
CA THR A 334 -1.95 23.05 -0.37
C THR A 334 -2.38 22.28 0.87
N GLU A 335 -2.30 22.98 2.00
CA GLU A 335 -2.86 22.62 3.28
C GLU A 335 -4.24 21.96 3.11
N ALA A 336 -4.39 20.77 3.70
CA ALA A 336 -5.67 20.07 3.72
C ALA A 336 -6.68 20.88 4.52
N ASP A 337 -7.58 21.58 3.82
CA ASP A 337 -8.79 22.13 4.39
C ASP A 337 -9.76 20.97 4.68
N GLU A 338 -10.02 20.78 5.97
CA GLU A 338 -11.00 19.81 6.47
C GLU A 338 -12.42 20.23 6.09
N THR A 339 -12.97 19.74 4.97
CA THR A 339 -14.43 19.70 4.84
C THR A 339 -14.91 18.61 3.88
N ASN A 340 -15.79 17.75 4.43
CA ASN A 340 -16.80 16.90 3.79
C ASN A 340 -16.32 15.66 3.01
N ALA A 341 -16.31 14.53 3.73
CA ALA A 341 -16.49 13.22 3.13
C ALA A 341 -17.99 12.98 2.87
N ASP A 342 -18.42 13.15 1.62
CA ASP A 342 -19.67 12.58 1.13
C ASP A 342 -19.40 11.10 0.75
N GLU A 343 -20.25 10.22 1.25
CA GLU A 343 -20.24 8.79 1.03
C GLU A 343 -20.39 8.50 -0.48
N ALA A 344 -19.32 8.07 -1.12
CA ALA A 344 -19.38 7.46 -2.43
C ALA A 344 -19.29 5.94 -2.25
N ASP A 345 -20.37 5.24 -2.59
CA ASP A 345 -20.44 3.79 -2.75
C ASP A 345 -19.25 3.30 -3.60
N ALA A 346 -18.33 2.59 -2.95
CA ALA A 346 -17.27 1.88 -3.65
C ALA A 346 -17.82 0.53 -4.09
N ASP A 347 -18.19 0.42 -5.37
CA ASP A 347 -18.36 -0.86 -6.04
C ASP A 347 -17.06 -1.68 -5.87
N GLU A 348 -17.18 -2.83 -5.24
CA GLU A 348 -16.12 -3.81 -5.04
C GLU A 348 -15.62 -4.32 -6.41
N ALA A 349 -14.55 -3.71 -6.92
CA ALA A 349 -13.77 -4.29 -8.00
C ALA A 349 -12.75 -5.26 -7.38
N ASP A 350 -13.12 -6.51 -7.28
CA ASP A 350 -12.27 -7.64 -6.93
C ASP A 350 -11.17 -7.78 -8.02
N ALA A 351 -10.02 -7.16 -7.79
CA ALA A 351 -8.90 -7.18 -8.72
C ALA A 351 -8.00 -8.37 -8.39
N ASP A 352 -8.37 -9.56 -8.89
CA ASP A 352 -7.49 -10.72 -8.93
C ASP A 352 -6.26 -10.41 -9.81
N ALA A 353 -5.12 -10.17 -9.17
CA ALA A 353 -3.86 -9.77 -9.82
C ALA A 353 -3.25 -10.86 -10.73
N ASN A 354 -3.87 -12.05 -10.80
CA ASN A 354 -3.41 -13.21 -11.56
C ASN A 354 -4.30 -13.56 -12.75
N ASP A 355 -5.25 -12.69 -13.11
CA ASP A 355 -6.11 -12.91 -14.27
C ASP A 355 -5.39 -12.52 -15.57
N GLU A 356 -5.00 -13.51 -16.38
CA GLU A 356 -4.45 -13.34 -17.74
C GLU A 356 -5.44 -12.64 -18.71
N SER A 357 -6.70 -12.37 -18.31
CA SER A 357 -7.71 -11.69 -19.11
C SER A 357 -7.75 -10.17 -18.93
N LYS A 358 -6.90 -9.60 -18.03
CA LYS A 358 -6.88 -8.15 -17.80
C LYS A 358 -6.41 -7.42 -19.06
N PRO A 359 -7.14 -6.38 -19.53
CA PRO A 359 -6.74 -5.63 -20.71
C PRO A 359 -5.32 -5.10 -20.53
N ALA A 360 -4.50 -5.26 -21.58
CA ALA A 360 -3.13 -4.73 -21.58
C ALA A 360 -3.17 -3.24 -21.23
N ALA A 361 -2.33 -2.82 -20.27
CA ALA A 361 -2.21 -1.43 -19.92
C ALA A 361 -1.95 -0.58 -21.17
N PRO A 362 -2.52 0.63 -21.28
CA PRO A 362 -2.34 1.49 -22.42
C PRO A 362 -0.84 1.76 -22.67
N THR A 363 -0.42 1.70 -23.93
CA THR A 363 0.95 2.01 -24.34
C THR A 363 0.97 3.37 -25.02
N ALA A 364 1.87 4.25 -24.61
CA ALA A 364 2.10 5.53 -25.26
C ALA A 364 2.89 5.30 -26.57
N SER A 365 2.20 5.19 -27.72
CA SER A 365 2.85 5.16 -29.03
C SER A 365 3.17 6.59 -29.48
N ARG A 366 4.40 6.83 -29.94
CA ARG A 366 4.87 8.13 -30.41
C ARG A 366 5.58 7.98 -31.74
N SER A 367 5.45 8.96 -32.62
CA SER A 367 6.14 8.98 -33.92
C SER A 367 6.51 10.41 -34.32
N HIS A 368 7.59 10.54 -35.07
CA HIS A 368 8.00 11.78 -35.72
C HIS A 368 8.54 11.46 -37.13
N THR A 369 8.36 12.38 -38.06
CA THR A 369 8.86 12.25 -39.44
C THR A 369 9.96 13.26 -39.66
N PHE A 370 11.20 12.77 -39.84
CA PHE A 370 12.32 13.59 -40.25
C PHE A 370 12.36 13.72 -41.77
N THR A 371 12.46 14.94 -42.26
CA THR A 371 12.52 15.24 -43.71
C THR A 371 13.92 15.70 -44.08
N TYR A 372 14.40 15.18 -45.20
CA TYR A 372 15.73 15.50 -45.73
C TYR A 372 15.62 15.92 -47.15
N THR A 373 16.38 16.98 -47.53
CA THR A 373 16.55 17.45 -48.91
C THR A 373 17.90 16.98 -49.40
N VAL A 374 17.93 16.38 -50.62
CA VAL A 374 19.16 16.00 -51.30
C VAL A 374 19.34 16.91 -52.52
N THR A 375 20.46 17.64 -52.56
CA THR A 375 20.80 18.53 -53.68
C THR A 375 21.99 17.98 -54.45
N GLU A 376 21.92 18.10 -55.75
CA GLU A 376 23.02 17.76 -56.67
C GLU A 376 23.83 19.01 -57.03
N SER A 377 25.15 18.86 -57.12
CA SER A 377 26.09 19.85 -57.66
C SER A 377 27.16 19.13 -58.44
N GLY A 378 27.89 19.91 -59.22
CA GLY A 378 28.90 19.42 -60.20
C GLY A 378 28.45 19.50 -61.62
N SER A 379 29.35 19.24 -62.54
CA SER A 379 29.06 19.28 -63.96
C SER A 379 30.01 18.38 -64.76
N ALA A 380 29.58 17.93 -65.90
CA ALA A 380 30.41 17.28 -66.89
C ALA A 380 30.16 17.94 -68.23
N PRO A 381 31.17 18.02 -69.14
CA PRO A 381 31.00 18.65 -70.48
C PRO A 381 29.82 18.01 -71.24
N GLY A 382 28.88 18.83 -71.67
CA GLY A 382 27.71 18.40 -72.43
C GLY A 382 26.56 17.82 -71.57
N VAL A 383 26.63 17.93 -70.27
CA VAL A 383 25.58 17.48 -69.35
C VAL A 383 24.84 18.68 -68.75
N THR A 384 23.52 18.59 -68.76
CA THR A 384 22.65 19.53 -68.06
C THR A 384 22.14 18.80 -66.78
N ASN A 385 22.27 19.46 -65.66
CA ASN A 385 21.73 18.93 -64.39
C ASN A 385 20.21 19.17 -64.29
N ASP A 386 19.50 18.30 -63.62
CA ASP A 386 18.09 18.50 -63.25
C ASP A 386 17.92 19.63 -62.28
#